data_ab03fc526d1e3149d2fe7a6f383c7241
#
_entry.id   ab03fc526d1e3149d2fe7a6f383c7241
#
_cell.length_a   1.000
_cell.length_b   1.000
_cell.length_c   1.000
_cell.angle_alpha   90.00
_cell.angle_beta   90.00
_cell.angle_gamma   90.00
#
_symmetry.space_group_name_H-M   'P 1'
#
loop_
_entity.id
_entity.type
_entity.pdbx_description
1 polymer ?
#
loop_
_entity_poly.entity_id
_entity_poly.type
_entity_poly.pdbx_seq_one_letter_code
_entity_poly.pdbx_strand_id
1 'polypeptide(L)'
;DRFRVLYQETVCDGEVIAVDTVRYAVFTHAGQDFPAIMYDQQDGGNLWWNEKGESMRKAFLKAPLKFSRISSGFSYARKHPVTRKVQPHTGVDYAAPKGTPVMTIGDGVITSMKYEGAGGNTIRIRHNSVYSTAYLHLSGYAKGLKVGQRVRQGQVIGYVGSTGRSTGPHLDFRVWKNG
;
A
#
# COMPACT_ATOMS: atom_id res chain seq x y z
N ASP A 1 11.67 -25.99 5.99
CA ASP A 1 11.59 -24.61 6.52
C ASP A 1 11.31 -24.65 8.01
N ARG A 2 11.91 -23.77 8.76
CA ARG A 2 11.73 -23.62 10.21
C ARG A 2 11.89 -22.15 10.60
N PHE A 3 11.31 -21.77 11.73
CA PHE A 3 11.59 -20.45 12.33
C PHE A 3 11.81 -20.57 13.84
N ARG A 4 12.53 -19.61 14.38
CA ARG A 4 12.79 -19.43 15.81
C ARG A 4 12.46 -17.98 16.15
N VAL A 5 11.88 -17.76 17.33
CA VAL A 5 11.55 -16.43 17.81
C VAL A 5 12.01 -16.23 19.24
N LEU A 6 12.45 -15.01 19.56
CA LEU A 6 12.62 -14.50 20.90
C LEU A 6 11.51 -13.46 21.15
N TYR A 7 10.74 -13.67 22.18
CA TYR A 7 9.60 -12.81 22.49
C TYR A 7 9.53 -12.53 24.00
N GLN A 8 8.78 -11.52 24.35
CA GLN A 8 8.44 -11.18 25.73
C GLN A 8 7.06 -11.75 26.07
N GLU A 9 6.94 -12.21 27.31
CA GLU A 9 5.68 -12.71 27.87
C GLU A 9 5.32 -11.86 29.09
N THR A 10 4.03 -11.62 29.27
CA THR A 10 3.48 -11.16 30.53
C THR A 10 3.07 -12.37 31.36
N VAL A 11 3.63 -12.47 32.57
CA VAL A 11 3.36 -13.55 33.49
C VAL A 11 2.62 -13.00 34.70
N CYS A 12 1.53 -13.66 35.12
CA CYS A 12 0.80 -13.35 36.34
C CYS A 12 0.68 -14.65 37.16
N ASP A 13 1.09 -14.60 38.43
CA ASP A 13 1.09 -15.75 39.37
C ASP A 13 1.76 -17.02 38.82
N GLY A 14 2.82 -16.84 38.01
CA GLY A 14 3.58 -17.94 37.39
C GLY A 14 2.99 -18.49 36.09
N GLU A 15 1.86 -17.99 35.63
CA GLU A 15 1.23 -18.36 34.38
C GLU A 15 1.43 -17.29 33.31
N VAL A 16 1.73 -17.71 32.05
CA VAL A 16 1.83 -16.81 30.91
C VAL A 16 0.43 -16.40 30.48
N ILE A 17 0.10 -15.11 30.60
CA ILE A 17 -1.20 -14.55 30.26
C ILE A 17 -1.22 -13.83 28.89
N ALA A 18 -0.06 -13.41 28.37
CA ALA A 18 0.05 -12.79 27.06
C ALA A 18 1.46 -12.96 26.49
N VAL A 19 1.54 -12.98 25.15
CA VAL A 19 2.77 -12.73 24.40
C VAL A 19 2.75 -11.27 23.96
N ASP A 20 3.66 -10.45 24.47
CA ASP A 20 3.64 -9.01 24.24
C ASP A 20 4.31 -8.62 22.93
N THR A 21 5.58 -8.98 22.77
CA THR A 21 6.41 -8.47 21.69
C THR A 21 7.42 -9.49 21.24
N VAL A 22 7.49 -9.75 19.94
CA VAL A 22 8.60 -10.47 19.32
C VAL A 22 9.77 -9.52 19.15
N ARG A 23 10.93 -9.86 19.71
CA ARG A 23 12.16 -9.04 19.68
C ARG A 23 13.14 -9.47 18.58
N TYR A 24 13.15 -10.76 18.27
CA TYR A 24 14.03 -11.35 17.26
C TYR A 24 13.33 -12.55 16.64
N ALA A 25 13.49 -12.72 15.35
CA ALA A 25 13.01 -13.89 14.63
C ALA A 25 14.05 -14.34 13.60
N VAL A 26 14.15 -15.65 13.36
CA VAL A 26 14.92 -16.21 12.26
C VAL A 26 14.04 -17.15 11.48
N PHE A 27 13.91 -16.90 10.19
CA PHE A 27 13.33 -17.84 9.24
C PHE A 27 14.46 -18.55 8.49
N THR A 28 14.46 -19.88 8.53
CA THR A 28 15.42 -20.72 7.79
C THR A 28 14.72 -21.32 6.59
N HIS A 29 15.19 -21.02 5.37
CA HIS A 29 14.70 -21.57 4.13
C HIS A 29 15.86 -22.09 3.27
N ALA A 30 15.74 -23.32 2.76
CA ALA A 30 16.76 -23.98 1.95
C ALA A 30 18.18 -23.92 2.58
N GLY A 31 18.28 -24.03 3.91
CA GLY A 31 19.53 -23.97 4.66
C GLY A 31 20.11 -22.57 4.89
N GLN A 32 19.44 -21.53 4.41
CA GLN A 32 19.83 -20.14 4.62
C GLN A 32 18.95 -19.50 5.72
N ASP A 33 19.60 -18.77 6.64
CA ASP A 33 18.93 -18.02 7.70
C ASP A 33 18.63 -16.59 7.26
N PHE A 34 17.43 -16.13 7.60
CA PHE A 34 16.94 -14.77 7.37
C PHE A 34 16.55 -14.17 8.72
N PRO A 35 17.49 -13.52 9.41
CA PRO A 35 17.23 -12.92 10.71
C PRO A 35 16.43 -11.62 10.57
N ALA A 36 15.54 -11.38 11.53
CA ALA A 36 14.76 -10.17 11.71
C ALA A 36 14.92 -9.67 13.14
N ILE A 37 15.46 -8.48 13.31
CA ILE A 37 15.76 -7.84 14.59
C ILE A 37 14.78 -6.69 14.78
N MET A 38 14.05 -6.68 15.90
CA MET A 38 13.19 -5.56 16.25
C MET A 38 14.01 -4.46 16.89
N TYR A 39 13.99 -3.28 16.28
CA TYR A 39 14.58 -2.07 16.83
C TYR A 39 13.65 -0.88 16.52
N ASP A 40 13.13 -0.24 17.57
CA ASP A 40 12.28 0.93 17.47
C ASP A 40 13.15 2.19 17.51
N GLN A 41 13.20 2.90 16.38
CA GLN A 41 13.88 4.20 16.27
C GLN A 41 13.06 5.35 16.88
N GLN A 42 11.86 5.07 17.42
CA GLN A 42 10.92 6.04 18.00
C GLN A 42 10.41 7.11 17.02
N ASP A 43 10.68 6.94 15.72
CA ASP A 43 10.19 7.81 14.64
C ASP A 43 8.86 7.30 14.05
N GLY A 44 8.39 6.15 14.55
CA GLY A 44 7.20 5.44 14.09
C GLY A 44 7.38 4.83 12.70
N GLY A 45 8.63 4.63 12.27
CA GLY A 45 9.03 4.01 11.01
C GLY A 45 8.98 2.48 11.04
N ASN A 46 9.98 1.86 10.42
CA ASN A 46 10.11 0.41 10.43
C ASN A 46 10.66 -0.08 11.78
N LEU A 47 10.10 -1.19 12.27
CA LEU A 47 10.56 -1.82 13.50
C LEU A 47 11.48 -3.01 13.26
N TRP A 48 11.59 -3.51 12.01
CA TRP A 48 12.28 -4.74 11.67
C TRP A 48 13.47 -4.52 10.75
N TRP A 49 14.62 -5.05 11.13
CA TRP A 49 15.90 -4.86 10.47
C TRP A 49 16.60 -6.21 10.26
N ASN A 50 17.38 -6.35 9.19
CA ASN A 50 18.25 -7.50 9.03
C ASN A 50 19.56 -7.30 9.82
N GLU A 51 20.43 -8.29 9.80
CA GLU A 51 21.75 -8.27 10.48
C GLU A 51 22.70 -7.17 9.98
N LYS A 52 22.45 -6.62 8.78
CA LYS A 52 23.21 -5.52 8.19
C LYS A 52 22.66 -4.15 8.55
N GLY A 53 21.59 -4.08 9.36
CA GLY A 53 20.90 -2.84 9.67
C GLY A 53 20.06 -2.29 8.51
N GLU A 54 19.70 -3.12 7.53
CA GLU A 54 18.81 -2.76 6.44
C GLU A 54 17.36 -3.03 6.82
N SER A 55 16.47 -2.09 6.50
CA SER A 55 15.04 -2.24 6.77
C SER A 55 14.46 -3.44 6.02
N MET A 56 13.80 -4.34 6.74
CA MET A 56 13.07 -5.47 6.16
C MET A 56 11.71 -5.05 5.57
N ARG A 57 11.30 -3.82 5.75
CA ARG A 57 10.08 -3.28 5.18
C ARG A 57 10.29 -3.07 3.68
N LYS A 58 9.48 -3.75 2.86
CA LYS A 58 9.49 -3.51 1.41
C LYS A 58 9.12 -2.05 1.14
N ALA A 59 9.83 -1.40 0.23
CA ALA A 59 9.59 -0.01 -0.16
C ALA A 59 8.14 0.23 -0.60
N PHE A 60 7.48 -0.80 -1.18
CA PHE A 60 6.11 -0.74 -1.62
C PHE A 60 5.33 -2.02 -1.29
N LEU A 61 4.05 -1.86 -0.93
CA LEU A 61 3.09 -2.95 -0.88
C LEU A 61 2.84 -3.48 -2.29
N LYS A 62 2.49 -4.75 -2.38
CA LYS A 62 2.18 -5.42 -3.64
C LYS A 62 0.88 -4.90 -4.29
N ALA A 63 -0.06 -4.39 -3.49
CA ALA A 63 -1.34 -3.84 -3.95
C ALA A 63 -1.86 -2.76 -2.98
N PRO A 64 -2.65 -1.78 -3.47
CA PRO A 64 -3.24 -0.72 -2.65
C PRO A 64 -4.51 -1.15 -1.90
N LEU A 65 -4.97 -2.38 -2.09
CA LEU A 65 -6.16 -2.97 -1.46
C LEU A 65 -5.79 -4.28 -0.78
N LYS A 66 -6.42 -4.60 0.36
CA LYS A 66 -6.19 -5.88 1.06
C LYS A 66 -6.68 -7.08 0.24
N PHE A 67 -7.88 -6.95 -0.32
CA PHE A 67 -8.50 -7.98 -1.15
C PHE A 67 -9.09 -7.34 -2.40
N SER A 68 -8.71 -7.82 -3.57
CA SER A 68 -9.20 -7.29 -4.85
C SER A 68 -8.86 -8.25 -5.98
N ARG A 69 -9.60 -8.11 -7.07
CA ARG A 69 -9.33 -8.77 -8.34
C ARG A 69 -8.89 -7.71 -9.35
N ILE A 70 -7.80 -7.95 -10.04
CA ILE A 70 -7.43 -7.12 -11.19
C ILE A 70 -8.48 -7.34 -12.29
N SER A 71 -9.21 -6.29 -12.62
CA SER A 71 -10.22 -6.31 -13.68
C SER A 71 -9.67 -5.83 -15.01
N SER A 72 -8.62 -4.99 -15.00
CA SER A 72 -7.93 -4.54 -16.20
C SER A 72 -6.46 -4.25 -15.91
N GLY A 73 -5.57 -4.79 -16.72
CA GLY A 73 -4.14 -4.54 -16.62
C GLY A 73 -3.70 -3.28 -17.37
N PHE A 74 -2.43 -2.94 -17.19
CA PHE A 74 -1.74 -1.90 -17.95
C PHE A 74 -1.63 -2.30 -19.43
N SER A 75 -1.93 -1.37 -20.34
CA SER A 75 -1.80 -1.59 -21.79
C SER A 75 -1.68 -0.26 -22.53
N TYR A 76 -0.76 -0.17 -23.46
CA TYR A 76 -0.68 0.97 -24.39
C TYR A 76 -1.74 0.91 -25.51
N ALA A 77 -2.30 -0.26 -25.78
CA ALA A 77 -3.19 -0.52 -26.92
C ALA A 77 -4.45 -1.31 -26.51
N ARG A 78 -5.17 -0.81 -25.48
CA ARG A 78 -6.42 -1.42 -25.04
C ARG A 78 -7.58 -1.00 -25.95
N LYS A 79 -8.32 -1.97 -26.50
CA LYS A 79 -9.58 -1.70 -27.19
C LYS A 79 -10.67 -1.36 -26.18
N HIS A 80 -11.19 -0.12 -26.24
CA HIS A 80 -12.22 0.34 -25.31
C HIS A 80 -13.52 -0.47 -25.52
N PRO A 81 -14.12 -1.07 -24.49
CA PRO A 81 -15.23 -2.01 -24.66
C PRO A 81 -16.47 -1.38 -25.29
N VAL A 82 -16.72 -0.08 -25.10
CA VAL A 82 -17.88 0.63 -25.62
C VAL A 82 -17.57 1.30 -26.98
N THR A 83 -16.51 2.11 -27.03
CA THR A 83 -16.20 2.90 -28.24
C THR A 83 -15.41 2.12 -29.28
N ARG A 84 -14.90 0.93 -28.97
CA ARG A 84 -14.02 0.08 -29.78
C ARG A 84 -12.74 0.76 -30.26
N LYS A 85 -12.50 2.01 -29.88
CA LYS A 85 -11.24 2.73 -30.17
C LYS A 85 -10.10 2.17 -29.33
N VAL A 86 -8.93 2.08 -29.92
CA VAL A 86 -7.71 1.72 -29.19
C VAL A 86 -7.29 2.93 -28.38
N GLN A 87 -7.23 2.79 -27.07
CA GLN A 87 -6.79 3.82 -26.14
C GLN A 87 -5.84 3.22 -25.09
N PRO A 88 -4.79 3.93 -24.69
CA PRO A 88 -3.91 3.45 -23.63
C PRO A 88 -4.67 3.40 -22.29
N HIS A 89 -4.44 2.34 -21.54
CA HIS A 89 -4.79 2.23 -20.13
C HIS A 89 -3.49 2.18 -19.31
N THR A 90 -3.07 3.33 -18.81
CA THR A 90 -1.76 3.51 -18.13
C THR A 90 -1.85 3.27 -16.62
N GLY A 91 -2.74 2.39 -16.20
CA GLY A 91 -2.98 1.98 -14.82
C GLY A 91 -3.35 0.52 -14.71
N VAL A 92 -3.64 0.10 -13.49
CA VAL A 92 -4.22 -1.20 -13.16
C VAL A 92 -5.54 -0.98 -12.44
N ASP A 93 -6.61 -1.54 -12.99
CA ASP A 93 -7.94 -1.48 -12.39
C ASP A 93 -8.14 -2.64 -11.42
N TYR A 94 -8.43 -2.31 -10.16
CA TYR A 94 -8.79 -3.26 -9.12
C TYR A 94 -10.29 -3.19 -8.87
N ALA A 95 -11.03 -4.24 -9.24
CA ALA A 95 -12.44 -4.38 -8.92
C ALA A 95 -12.61 -4.62 -7.42
N ALA A 96 -13.35 -3.75 -6.76
CA ALA A 96 -13.70 -3.86 -5.34
C ALA A 96 -15.01 -3.11 -5.07
N PRO A 97 -15.77 -3.49 -4.03
CA PRO A 97 -16.99 -2.79 -3.64
C PRO A 97 -16.73 -1.31 -3.31
N LYS A 98 -17.72 -0.44 -3.60
CA LYS A 98 -17.67 0.97 -3.17
C LYS A 98 -17.50 1.04 -1.65
N GLY A 99 -16.60 1.92 -1.19
CA GLY A 99 -16.28 2.07 0.23
C GLY A 99 -15.14 1.18 0.73
N THR A 100 -14.61 0.26 -0.09
CA THR A 100 -13.41 -0.52 0.27
C THR A 100 -12.26 0.43 0.58
N PRO A 101 -11.55 0.28 1.72
CA PRO A 101 -10.41 1.13 2.07
C PRO A 101 -9.27 0.99 1.07
N VAL A 102 -8.77 2.14 0.59
CA VAL A 102 -7.61 2.28 -0.29
C VAL A 102 -6.43 2.74 0.53
N MET A 103 -5.31 2.02 0.45
CA MET A 103 -4.09 2.30 1.20
C MET A 103 -2.99 2.81 0.27
N THR A 104 -2.17 3.74 0.78
CA THR A 104 -0.92 4.05 0.07
C THR A 104 0.02 2.85 0.08
N ILE A 105 0.64 2.56 -1.07
CA ILE A 105 1.56 1.41 -1.18
C ILE A 105 2.92 1.66 -0.55
N GLY A 106 3.28 2.91 -0.28
CA GLY A 106 4.56 3.30 0.32
C GLY A 106 4.43 4.55 1.17
N ASP A 107 5.46 4.83 1.95
CA ASP A 107 5.62 6.14 2.60
C ASP A 107 5.70 7.23 1.54
N GLY A 108 5.23 8.43 1.82
CA GLY A 108 5.30 9.53 0.87
C GLY A 108 4.62 10.79 1.35
N VAL A 109 4.50 11.75 0.43
CA VAL A 109 3.84 13.04 0.65
C VAL A 109 2.70 13.18 -0.35
N ILE A 110 1.52 13.56 0.12
CA ILE A 110 0.38 13.86 -0.74
C ILE A 110 0.69 15.13 -1.56
N THR A 111 0.77 15.00 -2.87
CA THR A 111 1.05 16.12 -3.79
C THR A 111 -0.22 16.71 -4.39
N SER A 112 -1.30 15.94 -4.47
CA SER A 112 -2.60 16.39 -4.96
C SER A 112 -3.72 15.58 -4.33
N MET A 113 -4.84 16.23 -4.08
CA MET A 113 -6.07 15.63 -3.56
C MET A 113 -7.26 16.46 -4.08
N LYS A 114 -7.82 16.07 -5.23
CA LYS A 114 -8.86 16.82 -5.91
C LYS A 114 -9.66 15.98 -6.91
N TYR A 115 -10.75 16.52 -7.41
CA TYR A 115 -11.47 15.95 -8.55
C TYR A 115 -10.71 16.26 -9.86
N GLU A 116 -10.33 15.22 -10.61
CA GLU A 116 -9.54 15.32 -11.85
C GLU A 116 -10.37 14.88 -13.09
N GLY A 117 -11.53 15.46 -13.30
CA GLY A 117 -12.36 15.20 -14.49
C GLY A 117 -12.64 13.70 -14.71
N ALA A 118 -12.05 13.11 -15.77
CA ALA A 118 -12.20 11.68 -16.05
C ALA A 118 -11.70 10.76 -14.93
N GLY A 119 -10.70 11.16 -14.17
CA GLY A 119 -10.16 10.40 -13.02
C GLY A 119 -11.05 10.45 -11.78
N GLY A 120 -12.04 11.36 -11.73
CA GLY A 120 -12.85 11.55 -10.54
C GLY A 120 -12.05 12.04 -9.34
N ASN A 121 -12.49 11.71 -8.13
CA ASN A 121 -11.73 12.02 -6.93
C ASN A 121 -10.41 11.25 -6.94
N THR A 122 -9.30 11.97 -6.95
CA THR A 122 -7.96 11.44 -7.12
C THR A 122 -7.05 11.90 -6.00
N ILE A 123 -6.20 11.00 -5.49
CA ILE A 123 -5.04 11.32 -4.64
C ILE A 123 -3.78 10.98 -5.40
N ARG A 124 -2.78 11.88 -5.34
CA ARG A 124 -1.43 11.64 -5.84
C ARG A 124 -0.42 11.71 -4.71
N ILE A 125 0.50 10.76 -4.68
CA ILE A 125 1.53 10.65 -3.64
C ILE A 125 2.90 10.56 -4.31
N ARG A 126 3.84 11.39 -3.85
CA ARG A 126 5.25 11.27 -4.18
C ARG A 126 5.95 10.49 -3.07
N HIS A 127 6.50 9.34 -3.40
CA HIS A 127 7.20 8.47 -2.47
C HIS A 127 8.65 8.88 -2.25
N ASN A 128 9.33 9.21 -3.34
CA ASN A 128 10.72 9.69 -3.34
C ASN A 128 11.01 10.46 -4.63
N SER A 129 12.29 10.68 -4.96
CA SER A 129 12.71 11.36 -6.19
C SER A 129 12.41 10.56 -7.47
N VAL A 130 12.15 9.25 -7.35
CA VAL A 130 11.98 8.32 -8.49
C VAL A 130 10.53 7.93 -8.70
N TYR A 131 9.77 7.68 -7.62
CA TYR A 131 8.44 7.06 -7.70
C TYR A 131 7.32 7.96 -7.19
N SER A 132 6.24 7.99 -7.96
CA SER A 132 4.95 8.58 -7.55
C SER A 132 3.79 7.65 -7.91
N THR A 133 2.68 7.79 -7.20
CA THR A 133 1.45 7.02 -7.43
C THR A 133 0.22 7.90 -7.49
N ALA A 134 -0.82 7.41 -8.17
CA ALA A 134 -2.16 7.98 -8.09
C ALA A 134 -3.22 6.90 -7.87
N TYR A 135 -4.29 7.32 -7.20
CA TYR A 135 -5.43 6.52 -6.79
C TYR A 135 -6.68 7.24 -7.25
N LEU A 136 -7.36 6.73 -8.28
CA LEU A 136 -8.43 7.39 -9.00
C LEU A 136 -9.80 6.76 -8.69
N HIS A 137 -10.86 7.44 -9.13
CA HIS A 137 -12.28 7.04 -9.00
C HIS A 137 -12.75 6.88 -7.55
N LEU A 138 -12.08 7.51 -6.57
CA LEU A 138 -12.41 7.38 -5.15
C LEU A 138 -13.82 7.92 -4.87
N SER A 139 -14.54 7.28 -3.93
CA SER A 139 -15.81 7.80 -3.40
C SER A 139 -15.59 8.98 -2.45
N GLY A 140 -14.43 9.03 -1.81
CA GLY A 140 -14.02 10.08 -0.89
C GLY A 140 -12.61 9.81 -0.34
N TYR A 141 -12.11 10.81 0.36
CA TYR A 141 -10.80 10.79 1.00
C TYR A 141 -10.92 10.36 2.47
N ALA A 142 -9.88 9.78 3.03
CA ALA A 142 -9.82 9.52 4.46
C ALA A 142 -9.81 10.84 5.25
N LYS A 143 -10.50 10.85 6.39
CA LYS A 143 -10.67 12.05 7.22
C LYS A 143 -9.32 12.58 7.71
N GLY A 144 -9.17 13.90 7.67
CA GLY A 144 -7.99 14.60 8.21
C GLY A 144 -6.78 14.67 7.27
N LEU A 145 -6.85 14.12 6.05
CA LEU A 145 -5.77 14.24 5.08
C LEU A 145 -5.72 15.64 4.45
N LYS A 146 -4.49 16.08 4.14
CA LYS A 146 -4.22 17.37 3.48
C LYS A 146 -3.08 17.22 2.46
N VAL A 147 -3.10 18.03 1.41
CA VAL A 147 -1.96 18.18 0.50
C VAL A 147 -0.74 18.65 1.29
N GLY A 148 0.43 18.11 1.00
CA GLY A 148 1.67 18.33 1.75
C GLY A 148 1.87 17.40 2.95
N GLN A 149 0.84 16.67 3.38
CA GLN A 149 0.95 15.75 4.51
C GLN A 149 1.74 14.50 4.16
N ARG A 150 2.58 14.04 5.10
CA ARG A 150 3.23 12.72 5.05
C ARG A 150 2.22 11.63 5.36
N VAL A 151 2.30 10.55 4.60
CA VAL A 151 1.53 9.31 4.81
C VAL A 151 2.48 8.13 4.91
N ARG A 152 2.08 7.11 5.68
CA ARG A 152 2.87 5.90 5.89
C ARG A 152 2.34 4.75 5.04
N GLN A 153 3.21 3.86 4.61
CA GLN A 153 2.83 2.63 3.92
C GLN A 153 1.71 1.89 4.65
N GLY A 154 0.66 1.51 3.93
CA GLY A 154 -0.52 0.86 4.49
C GLY A 154 -1.54 1.80 5.14
N GLN A 155 -1.25 3.11 5.23
CA GLN A 155 -2.23 4.08 5.72
C GLN A 155 -3.41 4.19 4.75
N VAL A 156 -4.63 4.17 5.28
CA VAL A 156 -5.85 4.42 4.49
C VAL A 156 -5.87 5.88 4.05
N ILE A 157 -5.99 6.10 2.74
CA ILE A 157 -5.98 7.42 2.11
C ILE A 157 -7.31 7.80 1.47
N GLY A 158 -8.19 6.83 1.26
CA GLY A 158 -9.50 7.03 0.65
C GLY A 158 -10.26 5.73 0.53
N TYR A 159 -11.33 5.77 -0.24
CA TYR A 159 -12.25 4.64 -0.38
C TYR A 159 -12.61 4.43 -1.85
N VAL A 160 -12.70 3.18 -2.28
CA VAL A 160 -13.12 2.81 -3.64
C VAL A 160 -14.46 3.46 -3.98
N GLY A 161 -14.56 3.99 -5.17
CA GLY A 161 -15.76 4.61 -5.70
C GLY A 161 -15.98 4.30 -7.18
N SER A 162 -16.69 5.21 -7.83
CA SER A 162 -16.98 5.20 -9.27
C SER A 162 -17.14 6.63 -9.77
N THR A 163 -16.35 7.58 -9.21
CA THR A 163 -16.42 8.99 -9.61
C THR A 163 -15.64 9.22 -10.90
N GLY A 164 -15.98 10.27 -11.64
CA GLY A 164 -15.42 10.56 -12.95
C GLY A 164 -15.93 9.61 -14.04
N ARG A 165 -15.09 9.27 -15.03
CA ARG A 165 -15.45 8.38 -16.13
C ARG A 165 -15.21 6.91 -15.75
N SER A 166 -16.15 6.33 -15.05
CA SER A 166 -16.12 4.96 -14.55
C SER A 166 -17.43 4.23 -14.89
N THR A 167 -17.36 2.95 -15.23
CA THR A 167 -18.51 2.09 -15.53
C THR A 167 -19.04 1.33 -14.32
N GLY A 168 -18.34 1.38 -13.19
CA GLY A 168 -18.71 0.71 -11.95
C GLY A 168 -17.61 0.83 -10.89
N PRO A 169 -17.88 0.39 -9.65
CA PRO A 169 -16.92 0.53 -8.56
C PRO A 169 -15.59 -0.19 -8.84
N HIS A 170 -14.51 0.57 -8.87
CA HIS A 170 -13.14 0.07 -9.00
C HIS A 170 -12.15 1.15 -8.55
N LEU A 171 -10.91 0.75 -8.36
CA LEU A 171 -9.76 1.63 -8.18
C LEU A 171 -8.90 1.55 -9.44
N ASP A 172 -8.70 2.68 -10.15
CA ASP A 172 -7.62 2.81 -11.14
C ASP A 172 -6.36 3.27 -10.38
N PHE A 173 -5.36 2.39 -10.35
CA PHE A 173 -4.11 2.61 -9.66
C PHE A 173 -2.98 2.79 -10.66
N ARG A 174 -2.18 3.85 -10.45
CA ARG A 174 -1.09 4.20 -11.37
C ARG A 174 0.21 4.43 -10.62
N VAL A 175 1.31 4.04 -11.26
CA VAL A 175 2.68 4.24 -10.78
C VAL A 175 3.49 4.91 -11.88
N TRP A 176 4.27 5.91 -11.50
CA TRP A 176 5.25 6.55 -12.38
C TRP A 176 6.65 6.37 -11.80
N LYS A 177 7.61 6.16 -12.70
CA LYS A 177 9.04 6.15 -12.42
C LYS A 177 9.67 7.30 -13.19
N ASN A 178 10.37 8.21 -12.49
CA ASN A 178 11.05 9.39 -13.05
C ASN A 178 10.10 10.40 -13.75
N GLY A 179 8.88 10.60 -13.24
CA GLY A 179 7.95 11.63 -13.74
C GLY A 179 6.56 11.15 -13.92
#